data_bf91530400ac0b937657a90cd0eea865
#
_entry.id   bf91530400ac0b937657a90cd0eea865
#
_cell.length_a   1.000
_cell.length_b   1.000
_cell.length_c   1.000
_cell.angle_alpha   90.00
_cell.angle_beta   90.00
_cell.angle_gamma   90.00
#
_symmetry.space_group_name_H-M   'P 1'
#
loop_
_entity.id
_entity.type
_entity.pdbx_description
1 polymer ?
#
loop_
_entity_poly.entity_id
_entity_poly.type
_entity_poly.pdbx_seq_one_letter_code
_entity_poly.pdbx_strand_id
1 'polypeptide(L)'
;MQGIEERNYPLIGATIDAAGTIEVADTHKAGYKGGSFYLWFQDDVFSPTGVLSSNHPEQFMLRIMSDGVQVGNKVRYQVQLTAEADSELFVPAAELVAGSRWVENYGLVEPELSVRGTDLTFSSHFELTNQTSVIRKNYEVPGNMILKGVNHPLVWKFVSDSGKSFDRWLGKLDYEFYKQFRQDKARLLLYGKSMGLGGTPSLIKGESGNTVTSGMGLYEFMNSGNIKYYNKFSIDNLTKYILDITYNMVGQSQRKIVVSTGEYGLYDFHSSLMNKASSYPWLQSNHNFQISGNKISLKEGQMINFGWINGIEVNVMLDKMKDNPIHNMQMHPEGGPITSRIYDIYDFGTTNGKANIQKLKVKDYEELYRYIPGMRDPFSPYNNLSAPGMAATSKDGYSVFKQWIGGLHVANPKKTGRLIPSIYQL
;
A
#
# COMPACT_ATOMS: atom_id res chain seq x y z
N MET A 1 7.11 -12.46 -6.27
CA MET A 1 7.65 -11.59 -5.22
C MET A 1 8.33 -12.44 -4.17
N GLN A 2 9.64 -12.33 -4.06
CA GLN A 2 10.34 -12.91 -2.94
C GLN A 2 10.44 -11.85 -1.85
N GLY A 3 9.43 -11.79 -0.98
CA GLY A 3 9.72 -11.35 0.36
C GLY A 3 10.43 -12.54 1.01
N ILE A 4 11.67 -12.38 1.40
CA ILE A 4 12.25 -13.24 2.40
C ILE A 4 11.45 -12.93 3.65
N GLU A 5 10.34 -13.63 3.86
CA GLU A 5 9.69 -13.64 5.16
C GLU A 5 10.69 -14.34 6.06
N GLU A 6 11.16 -13.64 7.08
CA GLU A 6 11.86 -14.28 8.19
C GLU A 6 10.91 -15.33 8.74
N ARG A 7 11.25 -16.60 8.50
CA ARG A 7 10.45 -17.72 8.94
C ARG A 7 10.80 -18.01 10.38
N ASN A 8 10.20 -17.25 11.27
CA ASN A 8 10.27 -17.55 12.68
C ASN A 8 8.95 -18.21 13.11
N TYR A 9 9.08 -19.36 13.70
CA TYR A 9 7.93 -20.17 14.10
C TYR A 9 7.78 -20.17 15.61
N PRO A 10 6.53 -19.99 16.13
CA PRO A 10 6.30 -20.03 17.56
C PRO A 10 6.43 -21.45 18.08
N LEU A 11 7.21 -21.60 19.14
CA LEU A 11 7.33 -22.85 19.88
C LEU A 11 6.02 -23.12 20.65
N ILE A 12 5.54 -24.32 20.60
CA ILE A 12 4.39 -24.75 21.43
C ILE A 12 4.86 -25.20 22.81
N GLY A 13 6.02 -25.81 22.89
CA GLY A 13 6.63 -26.27 24.13
C GLY A 13 7.90 -27.05 23.87
N ALA A 14 8.64 -27.32 24.92
CA ALA A 14 9.84 -28.15 24.90
C ALA A 14 9.75 -29.25 25.97
N THR A 15 10.17 -30.46 25.61
CA THR A 15 10.10 -31.61 26.50
C THR A 15 11.42 -32.40 26.50
N ILE A 16 11.71 -33.06 27.60
CA ILE A 16 12.87 -33.93 27.71
C ILE A 16 12.58 -35.30 27.06
N ASP A 17 11.34 -35.75 27.16
CA ASP A 17 10.89 -37.04 26.66
C ASP A 17 10.22 -36.93 25.29
N ALA A 18 10.31 -38.01 24.53
CA ALA A 18 9.68 -38.10 23.21
C ALA A 18 8.14 -38.20 23.27
N ALA A 19 7.58 -38.53 24.41
CA ALA A 19 6.14 -38.61 24.59
C ALA A 19 5.47 -37.25 24.85
N GLY A 20 6.28 -36.22 25.17
CA GLY A 20 5.76 -34.87 25.45
C GLY A 20 5.14 -34.70 26.82
N THR A 21 5.53 -35.57 27.76
CA THR A 21 4.95 -35.59 29.13
C THR A 21 5.76 -34.81 30.13
N ILE A 22 7.08 -34.67 29.91
CA ILE A 22 8.00 -34.01 30.85
C ILE A 22 8.48 -32.69 30.23
N GLU A 23 7.90 -31.58 30.64
CA GLU A 23 8.34 -30.25 30.20
C GLU A 23 9.75 -29.93 30.70
N VAL A 24 10.47 -29.16 29.88
CA VAL A 24 11.84 -28.72 30.25
C VAL A 24 11.77 -27.75 31.43
N ALA A 25 12.55 -28.06 32.46
CA ALA A 25 12.83 -27.16 33.60
C ALA A 25 14.35 -26.98 33.70
N ASP A 26 14.80 -25.92 34.38
CA ASP A 26 16.24 -25.64 34.53
C ASP A 26 16.99 -26.77 35.25
N THR A 27 16.30 -27.53 36.09
CA THR A 27 16.83 -28.73 36.76
C THR A 27 17.23 -29.84 35.78
N HIS A 28 16.59 -29.87 34.60
CA HIS A 28 16.88 -30.89 33.61
C HIS A 28 18.10 -30.56 32.74
N LYS A 29 18.61 -29.31 32.79
CA LYS A 29 19.77 -28.84 32.01
C LYS A 29 19.70 -29.30 30.55
N ALA A 30 18.66 -28.86 29.80
CA ALA A 30 18.42 -29.27 28.42
C ALA A 30 19.64 -29.00 27.55
N GLY A 31 20.09 -29.98 26.79
CA GLY A 31 21.26 -29.89 25.91
C GLY A 31 22.62 -30.03 26.63
N TYR A 32 22.68 -30.20 27.96
CA TYR A 32 23.92 -30.34 28.69
C TYR A 32 24.70 -31.57 28.23
N LYS A 33 25.99 -31.40 27.96
CA LYS A 33 26.91 -32.46 27.46
C LYS A 33 26.38 -33.26 26.27
N GLY A 34 25.72 -32.58 25.34
CA GLY A 34 25.18 -33.21 24.13
C GLY A 34 23.88 -34.00 24.37
N GLY A 35 23.22 -33.79 25.50
CA GLY A 35 21.90 -34.39 25.73
C GLY A 35 20.88 -33.89 24.71
N SER A 36 20.08 -34.78 24.14
CA SER A 36 19.00 -34.43 23.23
C SER A 36 17.71 -34.14 24.01
N PHE A 37 16.92 -33.22 23.48
CA PHE A 37 15.57 -32.91 23.96
C PHE A 37 14.66 -32.59 22.79
N TYR A 38 13.40 -32.27 23.02
CA TYR A 38 12.41 -32.16 21.95
C TYR A 38 11.74 -30.80 21.97
N LEU A 39 11.63 -30.20 20.75
CA LEU A 39 10.87 -29.00 20.49
C LEU A 39 9.58 -29.33 19.75
N TRP A 40 8.50 -28.68 20.12
CA TRP A 40 7.18 -28.91 19.54
C TRP A 40 6.70 -27.67 18.80
N PHE A 41 6.33 -27.86 17.52
CA PHE A 41 5.79 -26.81 16.65
C PHE A 41 4.43 -27.21 16.09
N GLN A 42 3.71 -26.27 15.50
CA GLN A 42 2.40 -26.53 14.90
C GLN A 42 2.54 -27.29 13.58
N ASP A 43 3.53 -26.92 12.78
CA ASP A 43 3.71 -27.39 11.42
C ASP A 43 5.10 -28.01 11.24
N ASP A 44 5.25 -28.85 10.21
CA ASP A 44 6.54 -29.42 9.81
C ASP A 44 7.28 -28.42 8.91
N VAL A 45 8.19 -27.65 9.51
CA VAL A 45 8.80 -26.46 8.88
C VAL A 45 10.32 -26.49 8.85
N PHE A 46 10.94 -27.33 9.62
CA PHE A 46 12.38 -27.42 9.74
C PHE A 46 12.93 -28.72 9.16
N SER A 47 14.11 -28.64 8.55
CA SER A 47 14.77 -29.80 8.01
C SER A 47 15.79 -30.40 8.99
N PRO A 48 16.07 -31.70 8.94
CA PRO A 48 17.17 -32.28 9.68
C PRO A 48 18.49 -31.63 9.27
N THR A 49 19.46 -31.64 10.18
CA THR A 49 20.75 -30.94 10.06
C THR A 49 20.70 -29.41 10.18
N GLY A 50 19.50 -28.82 10.13
CA GLY A 50 19.29 -27.39 10.36
C GLY A 50 19.69 -26.96 11.78
N VAL A 51 20.23 -25.77 11.91
CA VAL A 51 20.58 -25.16 13.20
C VAL A 51 19.59 -24.04 13.49
N LEU A 52 18.87 -24.21 14.58
CA LEU A 52 17.86 -23.27 15.05
C LEU A 52 18.45 -22.29 16.06
N SER A 53 17.97 -21.05 16.02
CA SER A 53 18.22 -20.07 17.08
C SER A 53 16.93 -19.42 17.56
N SER A 54 16.94 -18.97 18.81
CA SER A 54 15.88 -18.19 19.43
C SER A 54 16.25 -16.69 19.51
N ASN A 55 15.73 -16.01 20.52
CA ASN A 55 16.00 -14.60 20.80
C ASN A 55 17.48 -14.28 21.12
N HIS A 56 18.26 -15.28 21.53
CA HIS A 56 19.69 -15.15 21.85
C HIS A 56 20.55 -16.03 20.94
N PRO A 57 20.66 -15.68 19.63
CA PRO A 57 21.37 -16.52 18.65
C PRO A 57 22.88 -16.68 18.95
N GLU A 58 23.47 -15.76 19.73
CA GLU A 58 24.87 -15.81 20.09
C GLU A 58 25.17 -16.84 21.19
N GLN A 59 24.15 -17.25 21.96
CA GLN A 59 24.33 -18.12 23.12
C GLN A 59 23.81 -19.53 22.90
N PHE A 60 22.63 -19.67 22.27
CA PHE A 60 21.94 -20.94 22.18
C PHE A 60 21.59 -21.27 20.73
N MET A 61 22.31 -22.19 20.13
CA MET A 61 22.05 -22.75 18.82
C MET A 61 21.75 -24.25 18.96
N LEU A 62 20.64 -24.69 18.36
CA LEU A 62 20.16 -26.07 18.45
C LEU A 62 20.21 -26.74 17.10
N ARG A 63 20.96 -27.81 16.95
CA ARG A 63 20.98 -28.63 15.76
C ARG A 63 19.82 -29.65 15.78
N ILE A 64 19.09 -29.74 14.69
CA ILE A 64 18.04 -30.74 14.51
C ILE A 64 18.68 -32.07 14.14
N MET A 65 18.34 -33.11 14.86
CA MET A 65 18.96 -34.43 14.75
C MET A 65 18.16 -35.39 13.88
N SER A 66 16.87 -35.19 13.72
CA SER A 66 15.98 -36.08 12.97
C SER A 66 14.87 -35.31 12.25
N ASP A 67 14.22 -35.95 11.29
CA ASP A 67 13.01 -35.41 10.67
C ASP A 67 11.94 -35.13 11.72
N GLY A 68 11.04 -34.20 11.42
CA GLY A 68 9.88 -33.89 12.23
C GLY A 68 8.96 -35.10 12.35
N VAL A 69 8.55 -35.42 13.54
CA VAL A 69 7.61 -36.51 13.80
C VAL A 69 6.27 -35.93 14.19
N GLN A 70 5.25 -36.21 13.39
CA GLN A 70 3.89 -35.74 13.69
C GLN A 70 3.27 -36.55 14.84
N VAL A 71 2.84 -35.87 15.88
CA VAL A 71 2.18 -36.46 17.05
C VAL A 71 0.88 -35.68 17.27
N GLY A 72 -0.23 -36.28 16.86
CA GLY A 72 -1.53 -35.62 16.86
C GLY A 72 -1.54 -34.38 15.91
N ASN A 73 -1.77 -33.21 16.44
CA ASN A 73 -1.83 -31.94 15.68
C ASN A 73 -0.56 -31.09 15.82
N LYS A 74 0.54 -31.68 16.28
CA LYS A 74 1.83 -31.02 16.52
C LYS A 74 2.96 -31.83 15.90
N VAL A 75 4.06 -31.15 15.58
CA VAL A 75 5.28 -31.77 15.06
C VAL A 75 6.37 -31.64 16.11
N ARG A 76 7.06 -32.73 16.35
CA ARG A 76 8.15 -32.86 17.30
C ARG A 76 9.47 -32.99 16.58
N TYR A 77 10.46 -32.18 16.98
CA TYR A 77 11.84 -32.27 16.50
C TYR A 77 12.77 -32.65 17.65
N GLN A 78 13.65 -33.59 17.39
CA GLN A 78 14.75 -33.91 18.30
C GLN A 78 15.90 -32.95 18.05
N VAL A 79 16.38 -32.27 19.08
CA VAL A 79 17.43 -31.25 18.97
C VAL A 79 18.56 -31.49 19.96
N GLN A 80 19.74 -31.01 19.63
CA GLN A 80 20.92 -30.96 20.50
C GLN A 80 21.50 -29.55 20.51
N LEU A 81 22.06 -29.13 21.65
CA LEU A 81 22.77 -27.87 21.76
C LEU A 81 24.11 -27.99 20.99
N THR A 82 24.37 -26.98 20.15
CA THR A 82 25.65 -26.87 19.44
C THR A 82 26.69 -26.30 20.39
N ALA A 83 27.42 -27.18 21.05
CA ALA A 83 28.43 -26.84 22.04
C ALA A 83 29.59 -27.86 21.99
N GLU A 84 30.74 -27.47 22.53
CA GLU A 84 31.87 -28.37 22.66
C GLU A 84 31.62 -29.44 23.72
N ALA A 85 32.30 -30.59 23.62
CA ALA A 85 32.05 -31.75 24.49
C ALA A 85 32.31 -31.51 25.97
N ASP A 86 33.19 -30.58 26.28
CA ASP A 86 33.58 -30.18 27.67
C ASP A 86 32.73 -28.97 28.16
N SER A 87 31.86 -28.44 27.31
CA SER A 87 31.01 -27.31 27.66
C SER A 87 30.00 -27.67 28.74
N GLU A 88 29.87 -26.79 29.74
CA GLU A 88 28.83 -26.90 30.75
C GLU A 88 27.56 -26.13 30.42
N LEU A 89 27.44 -25.65 29.14
CA LEU A 89 26.29 -24.92 28.69
C LEU A 89 25.04 -25.81 28.62
N PHE A 90 23.92 -25.23 28.96
CA PHE A 90 22.58 -25.81 28.76
C PHE A 90 21.59 -24.69 28.38
N VAL A 91 20.50 -25.06 27.77
CA VAL A 91 19.45 -24.07 27.40
C VAL A 91 18.55 -23.83 28.60
N PRO A 92 18.44 -22.57 29.09
CA PRO A 92 17.49 -22.22 30.14
C PRO A 92 16.06 -22.46 29.77
N ALA A 93 15.21 -22.90 30.70
CA ALA A 93 13.79 -23.09 30.45
C ALA A 93 13.10 -21.79 29.99
N ALA A 94 13.60 -20.63 30.37
CA ALA A 94 13.11 -19.32 29.96
C ALA A 94 13.17 -19.11 28.42
N GLU A 95 14.15 -19.70 27.71
CA GLU A 95 14.27 -19.66 26.25
C GLU A 95 13.32 -20.64 25.55
N LEU A 96 12.87 -21.65 26.26
CA LEU A 96 12.04 -22.76 25.75
C LEU A 96 10.55 -22.59 26.09
N VAL A 97 10.14 -21.40 26.48
CA VAL A 97 8.75 -21.11 26.84
C VAL A 97 7.86 -21.12 25.58
N ALA A 98 6.63 -21.62 25.74
CA ALA A 98 5.62 -21.57 24.69
C ALA A 98 5.42 -20.13 24.17
N GLY A 99 5.45 -19.96 22.85
CA GLY A 99 5.39 -18.65 22.18
C GLY A 99 6.75 -18.03 21.85
N SER A 100 7.89 -18.57 22.38
CA SER A 100 9.23 -18.17 21.90
C SER A 100 9.37 -18.50 20.43
N ARG A 101 10.06 -17.64 19.68
CA ARG A 101 10.17 -17.77 18.22
C ARG A 101 11.53 -18.34 17.84
N TRP A 102 11.49 -19.32 16.95
CA TRP A 102 12.66 -20.03 16.48
C TRP A 102 12.81 -19.91 14.96
N VAL A 103 14.04 -19.76 14.51
CA VAL A 103 14.39 -19.60 13.10
C VAL A 103 15.51 -20.56 12.74
N GLU A 104 15.48 -21.13 11.54
CA GLU A 104 16.59 -21.91 10.98
C GLU A 104 17.58 -20.95 10.32
N ASN A 105 18.84 -20.97 10.80
CA ASN A 105 19.90 -20.09 10.32
C ASN A 105 20.73 -20.73 9.21
N TYR A 106 21.22 -21.95 9.43
CA TYR A 106 22.06 -22.70 8.49
C TYR A 106 22.01 -24.18 8.81
N GLY A 107 22.55 -25.01 7.90
CA GLY A 107 22.69 -26.46 8.13
C GLY A 107 24.13 -26.84 8.44
N LEU A 108 24.29 -27.74 9.40
CA LEU A 108 25.58 -28.35 9.73
C LEU A 108 25.55 -29.85 9.44
N VAL A 109 26.49 -30.31 8.61
CA VAL A 109 26.64 -31.72 8.27
C VAL A 109 28.06 -32.21 8.66
N GLU A 110 28.21 -33.51 8.70
CA GLU A 110 29.53 -34.14 8.93
C GLU A 110 30.49 -33.75 7.79
N PRO A 111 31.79 -33.49 8.08
CA PRO A 111 32.78 -33.14 7.07
C PRO A 111 33.11 -34.28 6.13
N GLU A 112 32.89 -35.51 6.56
CA GLU A 112 33.16 -36.71 5.78
C GLU A 112 31.92 -37.59 5.70
N LEU A 113 31.65 -38.14 4.51
CA LEU A 113 30.59 -39.11 4.24
C LEU A 113 29.17 -38.67 4.66
N SER A 114 28.91 -37.37 4.65
CA SER A 114 27.56 -36.89 4.96
C SER A 114 26.56 -37.41 3.92
N VAL A 115 25.48 -38.02 4.40
CA VAL A 115 24.45 -38.63 3.54
C VAL A 115 23.36 -37.63 3.15
N ARG A 116 23.11 -36.62 4.01
CA ARG A 116 22.02 -35.68 3.81
C ARG A 116 22.45 -34.27 4.23
N GLY A 117 22.00 -33.27 3.46
CA GLY A 117 22.11 -31.86 3.81
C GLY A 117 20.76 -31.29 4.25
N THR A 118 20.74 -30.01 4.54
CA THR A 118 19.53 -29.27 4.86
C THR A 118 18.67 -29.09 3.60
N ASP A 119 17.40 -29.39 3.69
CA ASP A 119 16.47 -29.29 2.57
C ASP A 119 16.16 -27.80 2.24
N LEU A 120 15.94 -27.53 0.96
CA LEU A 120 15.54 -26.19 0.53
C LEU A 120 14.13 -25.88 1.03
N THR A 121 14.00 -24.87 1.82
CA THR A 121 12.70 -24.38 2.26
C THR A 121 12.04 -23.48 1.20
N PHE A 122 10.88 -23.88 0.72
CA PHE A 122 10.06 -23.07 -0.16
C PHE A 122 9.06 -22.22 0.62
N SER A 123 8.94 -20.93 0.25
CA SER A 123 7.79 -20.16 0.64
C SER A 123 6.71 -20.27 -0.41
N SER A 124 5.51 -20.64 -0.02
CA SER A 124 4.36 -20.53 -0.89
C SER A 124 4.16 -19.05 -1.26
N HIS A 125 4.02 -18.78 -2.55
CA HIS A 125 3.69 -17.44 -3.01
C HIS A 125 2.23 -17.18 -2.66
N PHE A 126 1.99 -16.08 -2.02
CA PHE A 126 0.64 -15.58 -1.86
C PHE A 126 0.35 -14.65 -3.04
N GLU A 127 -0.71 -14.93 -3.73
CA GLU A 127 -1.13 -14.21 -4.92
C GLU A 127 -2.32 -13.31 -4.60
N LEU A 128 -2.15 -12.01 -4.86
CA LEU A 128 -3.25 -11.05 -4.82
C LEU A 128 -3.70 -10.79 -6.25
N THR A 129 -4.94 -11.14 -6.53
CA THR A 129 -5.58 -10.84 -7.81
C THR A 129 -6.34 -9.53 -7.73
N ASN A 130 -6.26 -8.71 -8.76
CA ASN A 130 -7.11 -7.55 -8.95
C ASN A 130 -7.66 -7.53 -10.38
N GLN A 131 -8.71 -6.79 -10.60
CA GLN A 131 -9.35 -6.65 -11.89
C GLN A 131 -9.44 -5.19 -12.32
N THR A 132 -9.70 -4.97 -13.61
CA THR A 132 -9.94 -3.64 -14.16
C THR A 132 -11.37 -3.20 -13.89
N SER A 133 -11.54 -1.91 -13.67
CA SER A 133 -12.85 -1.25 -13.53
C SER A 133 -13.15 -0.45 -14.79
N VAL A 134 -14.42 -0.29 -15.08
CA VAL A 134 -14.91 0.53 -16.20
C VAL A 134 -15.72 1.68 -15.64
N ILE A 135 -15.33 2.91 -15.96
CA ILE A 135 -16.14 4.10 -15.68
C ILE A 135 -16.53 4.78 -16.99
N ARG A 136 -17.74 5.27 -17.03
CA ARG A 136 -18.27 6.02 -18.16
C ARG A 136 -18.99 7.27 -17.66
N LYS A 137 -18.74 8.37 -18.35
CA LYS A 137 -19.44 9.64 -18.12
C LYS A 137 -19.90 10.19 -19.45
N ASN A 138 -21.06 10.78 -19.47
CA ASN A 138 -21.63 11.39 -20.65
C ASN A 138 -22.34 12.68 -20.30
N TYR A 139 -22.49 13.53 -21.28
CA TYR A 139 -23.41 14.66 -21.25
C TYR A 139 -24.04 14.84 -22.63
N GLU A 140 -25.22 15.42 -22.62
CA GLU A 140 -25.99 15.75 -23.83
C GLU A 140 -26.26 17.25 -23.84
N VAL A 141 -26.21 17.82 -25.04
CA VAL A 141 -26.49 19.24 -25.23
C VAL A 141 -27.66 19.33 -26.25
N PRO A 142 -28.84 19.82 -25.81
CA PRO A 142 -29.97 19.99 -26.67
C PRO A 142 -29.71 21.13 -27.66
N GLY A 143 -30.29 20.99 -28.88
CA GLY A 143 -30.11 21.93 -29.97
C GLY A 143 -30.46 23.37 -29.66
N ASN A 144 -31.48 23.58 -28.83
CA ASN A 144 -31.87 24.93 -28.39
C ASN A 144 -30.78 25.65 -27.59
N MET A 145 -29.97 24.90 -26.80
CA MET A 145 -28.86 25.51 -26.11
C MET A 145 -27.71 25.88 -27.02
N ILE A 146 -27.50 25.10 -28.09
CA ILE A 146 -26.51 25.42 -29.13
C ILE A 146 -26.89 26.75 -29.79
N LEU A 147 -28.15 26.90 -30.21
CA LEU A 147 -28.64 28.15 -30.83
C LEU A 147 -28.51 29.37 -29.90
N LYS A 148 -28.88 29.22 -28.64
CA LYS A 148 -28.73 30.29 -27.65
C LYS A 148 -27.27 30.68 -27.43
N GLY A 149 -26.36 29.70 -27.44
CA GLY A 149 -24.93 29.94 -27.33
C GLY A 149 -24.32 30.67 -28.52
N VAL A 150 -24.90 30.51 -29.72
CA VAL A 150 -24.47 31.20 -30.96
C VAL A 150 -25.07 32.60 -31.08
N ASN A 151 -26.38 32.75 -30.81
CA ASN A 151 -27.10 34.00 -31.01
C ASN A 151 -27.09 34.94 -29.78
N HIS A 152 -26.91 34.38 -28.59
CA HIS A 152 -26.77 35.13 -27.34
C HIS A 152 -25.54 34.58 -26.62
N PRO A 153 -24.35 35.09 -26.92
CA PRO A 153 -23.14 34.65 -26.23
C PRO A 153 -23.28 35.07 -24.77
N LEU A 154 -23.71 34.15 -23.92
CA LEU A 154 -23.41 34.19 -22.51
C LEU A 154 -21.88 34.09 -22.43
N VAL A 155 -21.23 35.23 -22.58
CA VAL A 155 -19.77 35.35 -22.51
C VAL A 155 -19.37 35.17 -21.05
N TRP A 156 -19.18 33.92 -20.66
CA TRP A 156 -18.56 33.60 -19.40
C TRP A 156 -17.05 33.54 -19.64
N LYS A 157 -16.36 34.59 -19.29
CA LYS A 157 -14.92 34.52 -19.14
C LYS A 157 -14.63 33.69 -17.89
N PHE A 158 -14.11 32.49 -18.03
CA PHE A 158 -13.55 31.80 -16.90
C PHE A 158 -12.13 31.34 -17.22
N VAL A 159 -11.28 31.33 -16.19
CA VAL A 159 -9.89 30.90 -16.27
C VAL A 159 -9.81 29.53 -15.62
N SER A 160 -9.27 28.55 -16.33
CA SER A 160 -9.02 27.22 -15.78
C SER A 160 -7.88 27.26 -14.75
N ASP A 161 -7.76 26.21 -13.94
CA ASP A 161 -6.66 26.04 -12.98
C ASP A 161 -5.28 26.09 -13.66
N SER A 162 -5.21 25.84 -14.97
CA SER A 162 -4.00 25.95 -15.80
C SER A 162 -3.77 27.34 -16.43
N GLY A 163 -4.56 28.35 -16.06
CA GLY A 163 -4.47 29.69 -16.59
C GLY A 163 -5.08 29.91 -17.98
N LYS A 164 -5.71 28.88 -18.59
CA LYS A 164 -6.34 28.99 -19.89
C LYS A 164 -7.72 29.64 -19.74
N SER A 165 -7.97 30.72 -20.50
CA SER A 165 -9.25 31.40 -20.55
C SER A 165 -10.19 30.74 -21.55
N PHE A 166 -11.48 30.66 -21.19
CA PHE A 166 -12.56 30.19 -22.02
C PHE A 166 -13.65 31.24 -22.09
N ASP A 167 -14.03 31.60 -23.31
CA ASP A 167 -14.97 32.69 -23.57
C ASP A 167 -16.39 32.18 -23.89
N ARG A 168 -16.60 30.87 -23.89
CA ARG A 168 -17.89 30.27 -24.26
C ARG A 168 -18.33 29.23 -23.23
N TRP A 169 -19.64 29.15 -22.97
CA TRP A 169 -20.20 28.16 -22.04
C TRP A 169 -19.92 26.70 -22.44
N LEU A 170 -19.83 26.38 -23.73
CA LEU A 170 -19.44 25.05 -24.22
C LEU A 170 -18.04 24.67 -23.73
N GLY A 171 -17.09 25.58 -23.80
CA GLY A 171 -15.75 25.33 -23.32
C GLY A 171 -15.72 25.13 -21.78
N LYS A 172 -16.58 25.81 -21.04
CA LYS A 172 -16.76 25.59 -19.62
C LYS A 172 -17.34 24.20 -19.32
N LEU A 173 -18.39 23.77 -20.05
CA LEU A 173 -19.01 22.47 -19.89
C LEU A 173 -18.02 21.33 -20.16
N ASP A 174 -17.27 21.42 -21.24
CA ASP A 174 -16.20 20.46 -21.55
C ASP A 174 -15.13 20.42 -20.47
N TYR A 175 -14.69 21.59 -20.00
CA TYR A 175 -13.70 21.66 -18.93
C TYR A 175 -14.21 21.00 -17.64
N GLU A 176 -15.45 21.30 -17.20
CA GLU A 176 -16.05 20.69 -16.02
C GLU A 176 -16.24 19.18 -16.20
N PHE A 177 -16.63 18.73 -17.39
CA PHE A 177 -16.76 17.32 -17.72
C PHE A 177 -15.43 16.58 -17.58
N TYR A 178 -14.35 17.13 -18.15
CA TYR A 178 -13.00 16.54 -18.00
C TYR A 178 -12.51 16.57 -16.56
N LYS A 179 -12.75 17.65 -15.83
CA LYS A 179 -12.38 17.78 -14.43
C LYS A 179 -13.09 16.72 -13.57
N GLN A 180 -14.39 16.61 -13.71
CA GLN A 180 -15.20 15.60 -13.00
C GLN A 180 -14.77 14.17 -13.38
N PHE A 181 -14.56 13.89 -14.66
CA PHE A 181 -14.11 12.57 -15.09
C PHE A 181 -12.75 12.18 -14.49
N ARG A 182 -11.81 13.12 -14.41
CA ARG A 182 -10.51 12.89 -13.75
C ARG A 182 -10.67 12.64 -12.26
N GLN A 183 -11.58 13.37 -11.61
CA GLN A 183 -11.88 13.16 -10.19
C GLN A 183 -12.52 11.79 -9.94
N ASP A 184 -13.48 11.38 -10.77
CA ASP A 184 -14.12 10.07 -10.66
C ASP A 184 -13.11 8.94 -10.84
N LYS A 185 -12.21 9.07 -11.83
CA LYS A 185 -11.10 8.14 -12.04
C LYS A 185 -10.15 8.07 -10.83
N ALA A 186 -9.76 9.21 -10.28
CA ALA A 186 -8.88 9.26 -9.12
C ALA A 186 -9.55 8.64 -7.88
N ARG A 187 -10.84 8.93 -7.66
CA ARG A 187 -11.62 8.34 -6.57
C ARG A 187 -11.75 6.82 -6.70
N LEU A 188 -12.01 6.33 -7.91
CA LEU A 188 -12.06 4.89 -8.14
C LEU A 188 -10.72 4.21 -7.83
N LEU A 189 -9.61 4.80 -8.26
CA LEU A 189 -8.28 4.26 -7.99
C LEU A 189 -7.92 4.30 -6.50
N LEU A 190 -8.42 5.28 -5.73
CA LEU A 190 -8.15 5.39 -4.30
C LEU A 190 -9.16 4.59 -3.46
N TYR A 191 -10.46 4.78 -3.69
CA TYR A 191 -11.55 4.28 -2.83
C TYR A 191 -12.32 3.10 -3.43
N GLY A 192 -11.98 2.65 -4.64
CA GLY A 192 -12.69 1.55 -5.30
C GLY A 192 -12.78 0.32 -4.39
N LYS A 193 -13.96 -0.30 -4.37
CA LYS A 193 -14.20 -1.56 -3.69
C LYS A 193 -14.27 -2.68 -4.69
N SER A 194 -13.63 -3.80 -4.36
CA SER A 194 -13.67 -4.98 -5.21
C SER A 194 -15.08 -5.59 -5.27
N MET A 195 -15.56 -5.82 -6.49
CA MET A 195 -16.83 -6.49 -6.74
C MET A 195 -16.68 -7.41 -7.94
N GLY A 196 -17.10 -8.66 -7.78
CA GLY A 196 -16.99 -9.66 -8.86
C GLY A 196 -15.56 -10.18 -9.08
N LEU A 197 -14.72 -10.14 -8.05
CA LEU A 197 -13.34 -10.60 -8.11
C LEU A 197 -13.27 -12.13 -8.07
N GLY A 198 -12.34 -12.71 -8.84
CA GLY A 198 -12.07 -14.15 -8.82
C GLY A 198 -13.22 -15.04 -9.27
N GLY A 199 -14.13 -14.53 -10.11
CA GLY A 199 -15.28 -15.27 -10.61
C GLY A 199 -16.51 -15.27 -9.70
N THR A 200 -16.43 -14.64 -8.52
CA THR A 200 -17.60 -14.42 -7.66
C THR A 200 -18.51 -13.39 -8.32
N PRO A 201 -19.78 -13.70 -8.61
CA PRO A 201 -20.66 -12.75 -9.28
C PRO A 201 -20.95 -11.54 -8.37
N SER A 202 -20.91 -10.33 -8.96
CA SER A 202 -21.36 -9.12 -8.28
C SER A 202 -22.88 -9.15 -8.11
N LEU A 203 -23.36 -8.63 -6.98
CA LEU A 203 -24.80 -8.46 -6.71
C LEU A 203 -25.41 -7.34 -7.54
N ILE A 204 -24.58 -6.41 -8.05
CA ILE A 204 -25.06 -5.24 -8.81
C ILE A 204 -25.11 -5.57 -10.28
N LYS A 205 -26.30 -5.36 -10.86
CA LYS A 205 -26.55 -5.51 -12.30
C LYS A 205 -26.78 -4.14 -12.93
N GLY A 206 -26.25 -3.96 -14.13
CA GLY A 206 -26.53 -2.78 -14.96
C GLY A 206 -27.87 -2.90 -15.67
N GLU A 207 -28.27 -1.85 -16.38
CA GLU A 207 -29.51 -1.79 -17.15
C GLU A 207 -29.62 -2.91 -18.22
N SER A 208 -28.49 -3.36 -18.74
CA SER A 208 -28.43 -4.49 -19.70
C SER A 208 -28.53 -5.87 -19.04
N GLY A 209 -28.72 -5.96 -17.72
CA GLY A 209 -28.75 -7.21 -16.95
C GLY A 209 -27.39 -7.82 -16.66
N ASN A 210 -26.31 -7.31 -17.23
CA ASN A 210 -24.94 -7.77 -16.96
C ASN A 210 -24.46 -7.31 -15.58
N THR A 211 -23.61 -8.11 -14.97
CA THR A 211 -23.01 -7.78 -13.67
C THR A 211 -22.02 -6.62 -13.77
N VAL A 212 -22.08 -5.70 -12.81
CA VAL A 212 -21.11 -4.60 -12.70
C VAL A 212 -19.92 -5.13 -11.89
N THR A 213 -18.71 -4.95 -12.44
CA THR A 213 -17.46 -5.38 -11.78
C THR A 213 -16.59 -4.16 -11.45
N SER A 214 -15.89 -4.22 -10.34
CA SER A 214 -14.95 -3.19 -9.91
C SER A 214 -13.71 -3.82 -9.29
N GLY A 215 -12.54 -3.27 -9.62
CA GLY A 215 -11.28 -3.66 -9.00
C GLY A 215 -11.05 -2.97 -7.65
N MET A 216 -10.11 -3.50 -6.90
CA MET A 216 -9.66 -2.91 -5.64
C MET A 216 -9.02 -1.55 -5.89
N GLY A 217 -9.40 -0.58 -5.09
CA GLY A 217 -8.70 0.69 -4.96
C GLY A 217 -7.55 0.59 -3.96
N LEU A 218 -6.71 1.62 -3.95
CA LEU A 218 -5.49 1.63 -3.13
C LEU A 218 -5.78 1.47 -1.64
N TYR A 219 -6.85 2.08 -1.12
CA TYR A 219 -7.22 1.95 0.30
C TYR A 219 -7.70 0.56 0.68
N GLU A 220 -8.31 -0.18 -0.23
CA GLU A 220 -8.67 -1.58 0.04
C GLU A 220 -7.43 -2.46 0.19
N PHE A 221 -6.39 -2.24 -0.65
CA PHE A 221 -5.09 -2.88 -0.46
C PHE A 221 -4.43 -2.49 0.87
N MET A 222 -4.52 -1.21 1.26
CA MET A 222 -3.91 -0.70 2.48
C MET A 222 -4.63 -1.19 3.74
N ASN A 223 -5.93 -1.44 3.68
CA ASN A 223 -6.70 -1.93 4.83
C ASN A 223 -6.28 -3.35 5.26
N SER A 224 -5.72 -4.14 4.36
CA SER A 224 -5.08 -5.42 4.68
C SER A 224 -3.63 -5.29 5.15
N GLY A 225 -3.10 -4.07 5.20
CA GLY A 225 -1.72 -3.74 5.50
C GLY A 225 -1.53 -3.05 6.85
N ASN A 226 -0.60 -2.12 6.88
CA ASN A 226 -0.20 -1.43 8.09
C ASN A 226 -1.13 -0.24 8.40
N ILE A 227 -1.87 -0.32 9.49
CA ILE A 227 -2.67 0.79 10.03
C ILE A 227 -2.15 1.10 11.42
N LYS A 228 -1.83 2.38 11.68
CA LYS A 228 -1.41 2.86 12.99
C LYS A 228 -2.24 4.07 13.38
N TYR A 229 -2.64 4.14 14.64
CA TYR A 229 -3.40 5.27 15.19
C TYR A 229 -2.49 6.18 15.99
N TYR A 230 -2.78 7.48 16.00
CA TYR A 230 -2.07 8.46 16.81
C TYR A 230 -3.03 9.45 17.47
N ASN A 231 -2.69 9.90 18.68
CA ASN A 231 -3.45 10.93 19.39
C ASN A 231 -2.96 12.34 19.07
N LYS A 232 -1.64 12.54 19.11
CA LYS A 232 -0.98 13.79 18.75
C LYS A 232 0.08 13.51 17.70
N PHE A 233 0.05 14.29 16.62
CA PHE A 233 1.04 14.15 15.57
C PHE A 233 2.43 14.54 16.06
N SER A 234 3.41 13.75 15.71
CA SER A 234 4.83 14.02 15.89
C SER A 234 5.60 13.46 14.70
N ILE A 235 6.60 14.20 14.25
CA ILE A 235 7.47 13.74 13.17
C ILE A 235 8.21 12.45 13.56
N ASP A 236 8.51 12.25 14.86
CA ASP A 236 9.15 11.03 15.36
C ASP A 236 8.23 9.81 15.23
N ASN A 237 6.93 10.00 15.45
CA ASN A 237 5.95 8.93 15.27
C ASN A 237 5.81 8.53 13.79
N LEU A 238 5.76 9.52 12.89
CA LEU A 238 5.74 9.27 11.45
C LEU A 238 7.02 8.56 11.01
N THR A 239 8.13 9.00 11.51
CA THR A 239 9.45 8.48 11.32
C THR A 239 9.57 7.01 11.70
N LYS A 240 9.23 6.66 12.94
CA LYS A 240 9.23 5.29 13.43
C LYS A 240 8.29 4.42 12.60
N TYR A 241 7.14 4.96 12.23
CA TYR A 241 6.18 4.23 11.42
C TYR A 241 6.69 3.94 9.99
N ILE A 242 7.39 4.90 9.36
CA ILE A 242 8.04 4.66 8.07
C ILE A 242 9.13 3.59 8.22
N LEU A 243 9.90 3.60 9.29
CA LEU A 243 10.88 2.55 9.58
C LEU A 243 10.21 1.19 9.77
N ASP A 244 9.13 1.11 10.53
CA ASP A 244 8.38 -0.14 10.74
C ASP A 244 7.90 -0.74 9.40
N ILE A 245 7.39 0.10 8.48
CA ILE A 245 6.94 -0.33 7.15
C ILE A 245 8.11 -0.75 6.26
N THR A 246 9.26 -0.09 6.38
CA THR A 246 10.44 -0.33 5.55
C THR A 246 11.46 -1.28 6.18
N TYR A 247 11.20 -1.73 7.40
CA TYR A 247 12.07 -2.65 8.11
C TYR A 247 12.28 -3.95 7.31
N ASN A 248 13.48 -4.44 7.35
CA ASN A 248 13.89 -5.70 6.69
C ASN A 248 13.66 -5.77 5.16
N MET A 249 13.57 -4.64 4.49
CA MET A 249 13.48 -4.62 3.03
C MET A 249 14.86 -4.64 2.37
N VAL A 250 15.56 -5.75 2.56
CA VAL A 250 16.88 -5.99 1.97
C VAL A 250 16.72 -6.16 0.45
N GLY A 251 17.56 -5.49 -0.33
CA GLY A 251 17.61 -5.67 -1.80
C GLY A 251 16.81 -4.66 -2.63
N GLN A 252 16.22 -3.63 -2.04
CA GLN A 252 15.67 -2.52 -2.82
C GLN A 252 16.75 -1.53 -3.22
N SER A 253 16.93 -1.35 -4.52
CA SER A 253 17.89 -0.39 -5.08
C SER A 253 17.49 1.07 -4.86
N GLN A 254 16.19 1.34 -4.71
CA GLN A 254 15.65 2.67 -4.45
C GLN A 254 14.45 2.57 -3.51
N ARG A 255 14.53 3.27 -2.38
CA ARG A 255 13.42 3.42 -1.43
C ARG A 255 12.83 4.82 -1.61
N LYS A 256 11.69 4.88 -2.27
CA LYS A 256 11.01 6.14 -2.58
C LYS A 256 9.61 6.14 -1.97
N ILE A 257 9.46 6.84 -0.87
CA ILE A 257 8.22 6.90 -0.11
C ILE A 257 7.55 8.25 -0.35
N VAL A 258 6.26 8.20 -0.63
CA VAL A 258 5.42 9.38 -0.71
C VAL A 258 4.40 9.32 0.42
N VAL A 259 4.37 10.37 1.22
CA VAL A 259 3.39 10.58 2.28
C VAL A 259 2.36 11.59 1.78
N SER A 260 1.11 11.17 1.65
CA SER A 260 0.02 12.01 1.21
C SER A 260 -0.85 12.42 2.40
N THR A 261 -1.09 13.72 2.55
CA THR A 261 -1.91 14.27 3.63
C THR A 261 -2.68 15.50 3.16
N GLY A 262 -3.69 15.95 3.89
CA GLY A 262 -4.41 17.18 3.60
C GLY A 262 -3.71 18.43 4.15
N GLU A 263 -4.36 19.60 4.02
CA GLU A 263 -3.81 20.90 4.45
C GLU A 263 -3.49 20.96 5.93
N TYR A 264 -4.39 20.48 6.79
CA TYR A 264 -4.17 20.45 8.23
C TYR A 264 -3.06 19.47 8.63
N GLY A 265 -3.00 18.28 7.99
CA GLY A 265 -1.91 17.35 8.21
C GLY A 265 -0.57 17.90 7.75
N LEU A 266 -0.54 18.63 6.65
CA LEU A 266 0.69 19.28 6.17
C LEU A 266 1.13 20.40 7.13
N TYR A 267 0.19 21.15 7.69
CA TYR A 267 0.48 22.16 8.73
C TYR A 267 1.06 21.52 9.99
N ASP A 268 0.45 20.43 10.48
CA ASP A 268 0.96 19.69 11.65
C ASP A 268 2.36 19.12 11.40
N PHE A 269 2.61 18.62 10.19
CA PHE A 269 3.92 18.15 9.77
C PHE A 269 4.96 19.28 9.82
N HIS A 270 4.66 20.43 9.21
CA HIS A 270 5.57 21.58 9.22
C HIS A 270 5.82 22.11 10.63
N SER A 271 4.76 22.25 11.43
CA SER A 271 4.88 22.70 12.82
C SER A 271 5.77 21.77 13.66
N SER A 272 5.56 20.46 13.53
CA SER A 272 6.39 19.47 14.21
C SER A 272 7.84 19.48 13.74
N LEU A 273 8.06 19.69 12.44
CA LEU A 273 9.40 19.78 11.83
C LEU A 273 10.14 21.03 12.31
N MET A 274 9.48 22.19 12.33
CA MET A 274 10.06 23.44 12.81
C MET A 274 10.42 23.37 14.30
N ASN A 275 9.55 22.79 15.12
CA ASN A 275 9.82 22.57 16.54
C ASN A 275 11.06 21.70 16.75
N LYS A 276 11.22 20.65 15.92
CA LYS A 276 12.39 19.77 16.00
C LYS A 276 13.65 20.47 15.49
N ALA A 277 13.57 21.22 14.39
CA ALA A 277 14.69 21.97 13.84
C ALA A 277 15.16 23.08 14.78
N SER A 278 14.25 23.76 15.50
CA SER A 278 14.61 24.78 16.47
C SER A 278 15.36 24.21 17.68
N SER A 279 15.11 22.94 18.03
CA SER A 279 15.81 22.23 19.11
C SER A 279 17.25 21.79 18.75
N TYR A 280 17.60 21.83 17.47
CA TYR A 280 18.92 21.41 16.96
C TYR A 280 19.51 22.49 16.02
N PRO A 281 20.23 23.49 16.54
CA PRO A 281 20.77 24.62 15.74
C PRO A 281 21.67 24.19 14.57
N TRP A 282 22.35 23.04 14.68
CA TRP A 282 23.22 22.49 13.62
C TRP A 282 22.45 21.96 12.40
N LEU A 283 21.15 21.62 12.54
CA LEU A 283 20.29 21.26 11.41
C LEU A 283 19.93 22.46 10.54
N GLN A 284 19.99 23.67 11.08
CA GLN A 284 19.74 24.91 10.34
C GLN A 284 20.86 25.24 9.34
N SER A 285 22.07 24.70 9.55
CA SER A 285 23.23 24.95 8.68
C SER A 285 23.29 24.01 7.46
N ASN A 286 22.56 22.92 7.45
CA ASN A 286 22.53 21.99 6.31
C ASN A 286 21.41 22.35 5.32
N HIS A 287 21.81 22.75 4.16
CA HIS A 287 21.14 23.34 3.00
C HIS A 287 19.84 22.71 2.47
N ASN A 288 19.24 21.77 3.17
CA ASN A 288 17.99 21.14 2.72
C ASN A 288 16.70 21.87 3.17
N PHE A 289 16.84 22.89 4.00
CA PHE A 289 15.78 23.81 4.33
C PHE A 289 16.10 25.18 3.72
N GLN A 290 15.70 25.41 2.48
CA GLN A 290 15.67 26.76 1.96
C GLN A 290 14.51 27.52 2.61
N ILE A 291 14.76 28.08 3.77
CA ILE A 291 13.98 29.19 4.31
C ILE A 291 14.48 30.44 3.59
N SER A 292 13.97 30.67 2.41
CA SER A 292 14.19 31.91 1.70
C SER A 292 13.24 32.97 2.26
N GLY A 293 13.76 33.77 3.23
CA GLY A 293 12.99 34.83 3.88
C GLY A 293 11.81 34.32 4.71
N ASN A 294 11.24 35.14 5.57
CA ASN A 294 10.12 34.84 6.48
C ASN A 294 8.82 34.30 5.82
N LYS A 295 8.88 33.66 4.67
CA LYS A 295 7.73 33.10 3.95
C LYS A 295 7.95 31.64 3.64
N ILE A 296 7.30 30.79 4.39
CA ILE A 296 7.05 29.39 3.98
C ILE A 296 6.00 29.46 2.88
N SER A 297 6.40 29.43 1.62
CA SER A 297 5.45 29.36 0.52
C SER A 297 5.08 27.90 0.27
N LEU A 298 3.94 27.49 0.78
CA LEU A 298 3.26 26.24 0.40
C LEU A 298 2.70 26.42 -1.01
N LYS A 299 3.45 26.06 -2.02
CA LYS A 299 2.92 26.00 -3.39
C LYS A 299 2.17 24.70 -3.58
N GLU A 300 0.99 24.81 -4.14
CA GLU A 300 0.12 23.70 -4.52
C GLU A 300 0.88 22.69 -5.40
N GLY A 301 0.87 21.40 -5.01
CA GLY A 301 1.51 20.34 -5.77
C GLY A 301 3.02 20.19 -5.60
N GLN A 302 3.67 20.95 -4.75
CA GLN A 302 5.09 20.74 -4.46
C GLN A 302 5.29 19.58 -3.50
N MET A 303 6.07 18.61 -3.93
CA MET A 303 6.63 17.58 -3.05
C MET A 303 7.75 18.21 -2.23
N ILE A 304 7.68 18.04 -0.91
CA ILE A 304 8.77 18.43 -0.01
C ILE A 304 9.67 17.23 0.15
N ASN A 305 10.86 17.29 -0.39
CA ASN A 305 11.86 16.25 -0.20
C ASN A 305 12.38 16.29 1.22
N PHE A 306 12.16 15.22 1.94
CA PHE A 306 12.66 14.99 3.27
C PHE A 306 13.68 13.85 3.21
N GLY A 307 14.97 14.20 3.12
CA GLY A 307 16.07 13.22 3.08
C GLY A 307 16.27 12.54 4.44
N TRP A 308 16.51 11.24 4.44
CA TRP A 308 16.61 10.41 5.66
C TRP A 308 17.90 9.64 5.80
N ILE A 309 18.18 9.32 7.12
CA ILE A 309 19.29 8.53 7.59
C ILE A 309 19.21 7.18 6.94
N ASN A 310 19.41 6.46 6.26
CA ASN A 310 19.33 5.11 5.67
C ASN A 310 18.98 5.07 4.16
N GLY A 311 19.18 6.18 3.43
CA GLY A 311 18.95 6.18 1.99
C GLY A 311 17.47 6.08 1.58
N ILE A 312 16.55 6.39 2.49
CA ILE A 312 15.12 6.47 2.18
C ILE A 312 14.81 7.91 1.79
N GLU A 313 14.32 8.10 0.57
CA GLU A 313 13.77 9.37 0.11
C GLU A 313 12.29 9.45 0.50
N VAL A 314 11.94 10.40 1.36
CA VAL A 314 10.55 10.66 1.77
C VAL A 314 10.07 11.96 1.18
N ASN A 315 9.00 11.92 0.42
CA ASN A 315 8.33 13.08 -0.16
C ASN A 315 6.97 13.26 0.49
N VAL A 316 6.68 14.44 1.02
CA VAL A 316 5.36 14.77 1.57
C VAL A 316 4.57 15.56 0.52
N MET A 317 3.34 15.13 0.25
CA MET A 317 2.50 15.68 -0.80
C MET A 317 1.13 16.09 -0.24
N LEU A 318 0.65 17.25 -0.68
CA LEU A 318 -0.71 17.71 -0.40
C LEU A 318 -1.71 16.97 -1.29
N ASP A 319 -2.73 16.37 -0.67
CA ASP A 319 -3.88 15.78 -1.34
C ASP A 319 -5.16 16.55 -1.02
N LYS A 320 -5.57 17.39 -1.94
CA LYS A 320 -6.80 18.20 -1.82
C LYS A 320 -8.09 17.38 -1.72
N MET A 321 -8.07 16.12 -2.11
CA MET A 321 -9.27 15.26 -1.97
C MET A 321 -9.59 15.00 -0.51
N LYS A 322 -8.61 15.02 0.38
CA LYS A 322 -8.78 14.85 1.82
C LYS A 322 -9.41 16.07 2.49
N ASP A 323 -9.29 17.24 1.88
CA ASP A 323 -9.82 18.51 2.40
C ASP A 323 -11.21 18.84 1.86
N ASN A 324 -11.73 18.03 0.93
CA ASN A 324 -13.03 18.30 0.33
C ASN A 324 -14.18 18.02 1.34
N PRO A 325 -14.89 19.06 1.83
CA PRO A 325 -15.92 18.90 2.87
C PRO A 325 -17.14 18.12 2.40
N ILE A 326 -17.39 18.04 1.09
CA ILE A 326 -18.51 17.28 0.53
C ILE A 326 -18.35 15.77 0.80
N HIS A 327 -17.12 15.29 0.81
CA HIS A 327 -16.81 13.86 0.99
C HIS A 327 -16.28 13.53 2.40
N ASN A 328 -15.94 14.56 3.19
CA ASN A 328 -15.27 14.41 4.48
C ASN A 328 -16.02 15.24 5.53
N MET A 329 -17.16 14.71 5.97
CA MET A 329 -18.06 15.43 6.87
C MET A 329 -17.62 15.44 8.33
N GLN A 330 -16.76 14.50 8.74
CA GLN A 330 -16.28 14.44 10.11
C GLN A 330 -15.21 15.51 10.35
N MET A 331 -15.47 16.37 11.32
CA MET A 331 -14.58 17.46 11.68
C MET A 331 -13.71 17.10 12.89
N HIS A 332 -12.44 17.49 12.85
CA HIS A 332 -11.55 17.35 13.99
C HIS A 332 -11.84 18.43 15.04
N PRO A 333 -11.73 18.14 16.34
CA PRO A 333 -11.94 19.14 17.41
C PRO A 333 -11.08 20.41 17.29
N GLU A 334 -9.87 20.26 16.76
CA GLU A 334 -8.94 21.38 16.49
C GLU A 334 -9.18 22.07 15.13
N GLY A 335 -10.28 21.75 14.47
CA GLY A 335 -10.67 22.32 13.17
C GLY A 335 -10.25 21.48 11.96
N GLY A 336 -10.97 21.66 10.87
CA GLY A 336 -10.81 20.98 9.61
C GLY A 336 -11.35 19.54 9.57
N PRO A 337 -11.42 18.93 8.38
CA PRO A 337 -11.83 17.54 8.24
C PRO A 337 -10.82 16.60 8.91
N ILE A 338 -11.30 15.55 9.58
CA ILE A 338 -10.42 14.54 10.17
C ILE A 338 -9.53 13.87 9.10
N THR A 339 -10.07 13.65 7.91
CA THR A 339 -9.36 13.07 6.78
C THR A 339 -8.15 13.89 6.34
N SER A 340 -8.17 15.22 6.54
CA SER A 340 -7.03 16.10 6.28
C SER A 340 -5.79 15.76 7.12
N ARG A 341 -5.98 15.13 8.29
CA ARG A 341 -4.91 14.75 9.21
C ARG A 341 -4.52 13.27 9.08
N ILE A 342 -5.05 12.55 8.08
CA ILE A 342 -4.62 11.18 7.76
C ILE A 342 -3.38 11.25 6.88
N TYR A 343 -2.33 10.52 7.27
CA TYR A 343 -1.12 10.37 6.47
C TYR A 343 -1.13 8.99 5.82
N ASP A 344 -1.27 8.98 4.50
CA ASP A 344 -1.19 7.76 3.69
C ASP A 344 0.22 7.63 3.14
N ILE A 345 0.84 6.49 3.38
CA ILE A 345 2.22 6.21 3.04
C ILE A 345 2.25 5.24 1.86
N TYR A 346 2.87 5.66 0.78
CA TYR A 346 2.99 4.91 -0.46
C TYR A 346 4.46 4.63 -0.77
N ASP A 347 4.80 3.37 -1.01
CA ASP A 347 6.12 3.02 -1.55
C ASP A 347 6.04 2.94 -3.08
N PHE A 348 6.65 3.92 -3.75
CA PHE A 348 6.85 3.94 -5.19
C PHE A 348 8.23 3.41 -5.61
N GLY A 349 8.95 2.77 -4.68
CA GLY A 349 10.21 2.11 -4.98
C GLY A 349 10.04 0.98 -5.98
N THR A 350 11.14 0.56 -6.56
CA THR A 350 11.18 -0.52 -7.54
C THR A 350 11.76 -1.80 -6.91
N THR A 351 11.12 -2.92 -7.18
CA THR A 351 11.63 -4.25 -6.83
C THR A 351 11.76 -5.05 -8.12
N ASN A 352 12.94 -5.56 -8.44
CA ASN A 352 13.21 -6.28 -9.69
C ASN A 352 12.80 -5.50 -10.95
N GLY A 353 13.06 -4.18 -10.97
CA GLY A 353 12.74 -3.31 -12.10
C GLY A 353 11.26 -2.93 -12.26
N LYS A 354 10.38 -3.40 -11.37
CA LYS A 354 8.94 -3.04 -11.38
C LYS A 354 8.60 -2.17 -10.19
N ALA A 355 7.85 -1.09 -10.42
CA ALA A 355 7.36 -0.24 -9.35
C ALA A 355 6.33 -1.00 -8.49
N ASN A 356 6.32 -0.72 -7.17
CA ASN A 356 5.41 -1.39 -6.24
C ASN A 356 3.94 -1.06 -6.54
N ILE A 357 3.64 0.19 -6.85
CA ILE A 357 2.29 0.63 -7.22
C ILE A 357 2.29 0.98 -8.70
N GLN A 358 1.46 0.31 -9.47
CA GLN A 358 1.35 0.50 -10.91
C GLN A 358 -0.11 0.68 -11.32
N LYS A 359 -0.34 1.59 -12.25
CA LYS A 359 -1.63 1.74 -12.91
C LYS A 359 -1.73 0.69 -14.02
N LEU A 360 -2.73 -0.15 -13.94
CA LEU A 360 -3.09 -1.08 -15.02
C LEU A 360 -3.92 -0.34 -16.06
N LYS A 361 -3.61 -0.58 -17.32
CA LYS A 361 -4.35 -0.05 -18.44
C LYS A 361 -4.43 -1.09 -19.55
N VAL A 362 -5.52 -1.07 -20.28
CA VAL A 362 -5.66 -1.89 -21.47
C VAL A 362 -4.98 -1.15 -22.62
N LYS A 363 -4.06 -1.83 -23.31
CA LYS A 363 -3.34 -1.24 -24.44
C LYS A 363 -4.34 -0.74 -25.47
N ASP A 364 -4.16 0.49 -25.94
CA ASP A 364 -4.96 1.18 -26.96
C ASP A 364 -6.43 1.47 -26.59
N TYR A 365 -6.91 1.00 -25.40
CA TYR A 365 -8.30 1.18 -24.96
C TYR A 365 -8.40 1.84 -23.58
N GLU A 366 -7.34 2.50 -23.10
CA GLU A 366 -7.36 3.12 -21.77
C GLU A 366 -8.44 4.18 -21.64
N GLU A 367 -8.51 5.11 -22.60
CA GLU A 367 -9.53 6.16 -22.64
C GLU A 367 -10.18 6.22 -24.00
N LEU A 368 -11.49 6.06 -24.02
CA LEU A 368 -12.32 6.22 -25.19
C LEU A 368 -13.09 7.53 -25.08
N TYR A 369 -12.92 8.41 -26.06
CA TYR A 369 -13.71 9.61 -26.22
C TYR A 369 -14.54 9.47 -27.49
N ARG A 370 -15.84 9.67 -27.40
CA ARG A 370 -16.75 9.62 -28.54
C ARG A 370 -17.69 10.80 -28.49
N TYR A 371 -17.83 11.38 -29.64
CA TYR A 371 -18.80 12.43 -29.98
C TYR A 371 -19.84 11.82 -30.92
N ILE A 372 -21.11 12.02 -30.60
CA ILE A 372 -22.22 11.55 -31.44
C ILE A 372 -22.99 12.78 -31.89
N PRO A 373 -22.85 13.18 -33.18
CA PRO A 373 -23.58 14.29 -33.74
C PRO A 373 -25.07 13.92 -33.89
N GLY A 374 -25.94 14.79 -33.44
CA GLY A 374 -27.36 14.73 -33.73
C GLY A 374 -27.72 15.66 -34.89
N MET A 375 -28.98 16.10 -34.93
CA MET A 375 -29.46 16.99 -35.99
C MET A 375 -28.80 18.37 -35.98
N ARG A 376 -28.28 18.83 -34.82
CA ARG A 376 -27.48 20.07 -34.70
C ARG A 376 -26.12 19.75 -34.16
N ASP A 377 -25.11 20.09 -34.96
CA ASP A 377 -23.71 19.91 -34.65
C ASP A 377 -23.09 21.25 -34.27
N PRO A 378 -22.44 21.41 -33.07
CA PRO A 378 -21.78 22.63 -32.70
C PRO A 378 -20.55 22.97 -33.54
N PHE A 379 -19.94 21.99 -34.17
CA PHE A 379 -18.80 22.16 -35.06
C PHE A 379 -19.23 22.52 -36.50
N SER A 380 -20.49 22.30 -36.83
CA SER A 380 -21.10 22.64 -38.11
C SER A 380 -22.47 23.31 -37.91
N PRO A 381 -22.55 24.41 -37.12
CA PRO A 381 -23.83 25.01 -36.75
C PRO A 381 -24.62 25.61 -37.92
N TYR A 382 -23.98 25.79 -39.02
CA TYR A 382 -24.55 26.34 -40.23
C TYR A 382 -24.53 25.34 -41.37
N ASN A 383 -24.94 24.10 -41.09
CA ASN A 383 -25.21 23.16 -42.21
C ASN A 383 -26.23 23.82 -43.13
N ASN A 384 -25.75 24.36 -44.25
CA ASN A 384 -26.59 24.79 -45.32
C ASN A 384 -27.47 23.62 -45.73
N LEU A 385 -28.74 23.86 -45.96
CA LEU A 385 -29.72 22.93 -46.46
C LEU A 385 -29.27 22.19 -47.75
N SER A 386 -28.21 22.65 -48.37
CA SER A 386 -27.60 22.08 -49.58
C SER A 386 -26.52 21.03 -49.35
N ALA A 387 -26.03 20.84 -48.12
CA ALA A 387 -25.10 19.77 -47.80
C ALA A 387 -25.63 18.99 -46.57
N PRO A 388 -26.24 17.82 -46.79
CA PRO A 388 -26.74 17.01 -45.68
C PRO A 388 -25.57 16.59 -44.80
N GLY A 389 -25.49 17.18 -43.58
CA GLY A 389 -24.57 16.74 -42.55
C GLY A 389 -24.99 15.34 -42.13
N MET A 390 -23.99 14.49 -41.83
CA MET A 390 -24.26 13.17 -41.27
C MET A 390 -24.68 13.33 -39.80
N ALA A 391 -25.95 13.09 -39.53
CA ALA A 391 -26.44 12.91 -38.18
C ALA A 391 -26.36 11.42 -37.81
N ALA A 392 -25.73 11.11 -36.68
CA ALA A 392 -25.67 9.74 -36.16
C ALA A 392 -26.91 9.37 -35.35
N THR A 393 -27.69 10.38 -34.92
CA THR A 393 -28.96 10.18 -34.20
C THR A 393 -30.01 11.20 -34.65
N SER A 394 -31.30 10.86 -34.51
CA SER A 394 -32.43 11.77 -34.77
C SER A 394 -32.63 12.81 -33.64
N LYS A 395 -31.83 12.81 -32.57
CA LYS A 395 -31.92 13.79 -31.50
C LYS A 395 -31.48 15.16 -31.98
N ASP A 396 -32.23 16.19 -31.66
CA ASP A 396 -31.83 17.58 -31.88
C ASP A 396 -30.81 18.00 -30.82
N GLY A 397 -29.52 18.00 -31.19
CA GLY A 397 -28.38 18.26 -30.29
C GLY A 397 -27.24 17.28 -30.54
N TYR A 398 -26.38 17.11 -29.56
CA TYR A 398 -25.27 16.16 -29.63
C TYR A 398 -25.01 15.54 -28.24
N SER A 399 -24.31 14.39 -28.24
CA SER A 399 -23.90 13.69 -27.02
C SER A 399 -22.41 13.44 -27.03
N VAL A 400 -21.80 13.58 -25.88
CA VAL A 400 -20.37 13.30 -25.66
C VAL A 400 -20.24 12.20 -24.62
N PHE A 401 -19.42 11.20 -24.92
CA PHE A 401 -19.16 10.06 -24.06
C PHE A 401 -17.66 9.95 -23.81
N LYS A 402 -17.29 9.75 -22.55
CA LYS A 402 -15.95 9.38 -22.17
C LYS A 402 -15.97 8.15 -21.29
N GLN A 403 -15.16 7.15 -21.67
CA GLN A 403 -15.02 5.90 -20.94
C GLN A 403 -13.55 5.67 -20.62
N TRP A 404 -13.29 5.11 -19.47
CA TRP A 404 -11.97 4.67 -19.06
C TRP A 404 -12.04 3.23 -18.56
N ILE A 405 -11.03 2.43 -18.92
CA ILE A 405 -10.84 1.06 -18.46
C ILE A 405 -9.46 0.96 -17.84
N GLY A 406 -9.41 0.53 -16.60
CA GLY A 406 -8.14 0.38 -15.92
C GLY A 406 -8.29 -0.05 -14.46
N GLY A 407 -7.18 -0.16 -13.76
CA GLY A 407 -7.12 -0.58 -12.38
C GLY A 407 -5.77 -0.28 -11.77
N LEU A 408 -5.53 -0.86 -10.60
CA LEU A 408 -4.27 -0.79 -9.89
C LEU A 408 -3.66 -2.18 -9.73
N HIS A 409 -2.35 -2.22 -9.81
CA HIS A 409 -1.54 -3.35 -9.37
C HIS A 409 -0.65 -2.88 -8.23
N VAL A 410 -0.77 -3.53 -7.08
CA VAL A 410 0.10 -3.31 -5.93
C VAL A 410 0.89 -4.57 -5.69
N ALA A 411 2.18 -4.49 -5.94
CA ALA A 411 3.05 -5.66 -5.86
C ALA A 411 3.24 -6.15 -4.41
N ASN A 412 3.40 -5.23 -3.47
CA ASN A 412 3.50 -5.56 -2.05
C ASN A 412 2.70 -4.55 -1.21
N PRO A 413 1.48 -4.90 -0.76
CA PRO A 413 0.66 -4.02 0.06
C PRO A 413 1.25 -3.78 1.46
N LYS A 414 2.11 -4.68 1.98
CA LYS A 414 2.79 -4.49 3.28
C LYS A 414 3.71 -3.26 3.29
N LYS A 415 4.11 -2.76 2.10
CA LYS A 415 4.94 -1.56 1.94
C LYS A 415 4.13 -0.26 1.90
N THR A 416 2.84 -0.35 2.07
CA THR A 416 1.95 0.79 2.19
C THR A 416 1.39 0.86 3.61
N GLY A 417 0.98 2.04 4.05
CA GLY A 417 0.44 2.18 5.40
C GLY A 417 -0.39 3.43 5.57
N ARG A 418 -1.16 3.46 6.64
CA ARG A 418 -2.00 4.59 7.03
C ARG A 418 -1.77 4.97 8.47
N LEU A 419 -1.46 6.23 8.72
CA LEU A 419 -1.37 6.81 10.06
C LEU A 419 -2.62 7.68 10.27
N ILE A 420 -3.48 7.25 11.18
CA ILE A 420 -4.85 7.76 11.34
C ILE A 420 -5.00 8.42 12.72
N PRO A 421 -5.62 9.60 12.85
CA PRO A 421 -5.97 10.14 14.16
C PRO A 421 -6.89 9.19 14.91
N SER A 422 -6.63 8.94 16.20
CA SER A 422 -7.42 7.99 17.02
C SER A 422 -8.88 8.37 17.20
N ILE A 423 -9.25 9.63 16.93
CA ILE A 423 -10.63 10.14 16.92
C ILE A 423 -11.41 9.62 15.70
N TYR A 424 -10.72 9.18 14.66
CA TYR A 424 -11.36 8.66 13.45
C TYR A 424 -11.76 7.20 13.65
N GLN A 425 -13.05 6.95 13.69
CA GLN A 425 -13.58 5.58 13.65
C GLN A 425 -13.84 5.20 12.19
N LEU A 426 -13.17 4.15 11.74
CA LEU A 426 -13.36 3.56 10.40
C LEU A 426 -14.66 2.77 10.32
#